data_71ca7ab6e6d93f33cc1f69446c43e41a
#
_entry.id   71ca7ab6e6d93f33cc1f69446c43e41a
#
_cell.length_a   1.000
_cell.length_b   1.000
_cell.length_c   1.000
_cell.angle_alpha   90.00
_cell.angle_beta   90.00
_cell.angle_gamma   90.00
#
_symmetry.space_group_name_H-M   'P 1'
#
loop_
_entity.id
_entity.type
_entity.pdbx_description
1 polymer ?
#
loop_
_entity_poly.entity_id
_entity_poly.type
_entity_poly.pdbx_seq_one_letter_code
_entity_poly.pdbx_strand_id
1 'polypeptide(L)' 'MIYIDVRTKMEYDLGHKEDAIHHDIMDIMQGILPTIPKDSEITLYCESGNRSMMAKTMLDNAGFTRVTNGGSLMDVS' A
#
# COMPACT_ATOMS: atom_id res chain seq x y z
N MET A 1 6.82 -10.82 -3.94
CA MET A 1 6.50 -9.67 -3.08
C MET A 1 5.92 -8.54 -3.94
N ILE A 2 4.77 -8.01 -3.57
CA ILE A 2 4.14 -6.88 -4.25
C ILE A 2 4.25 -5.67 -3.34
N TYR A 3 4.84 -4.58 -3.85
CA TYR A 3 4.90 -3.32 -3.11
C TYR A 3 3.80 -2.40 -3.61
N ILE A 4 3.04 -1.82 -2.69
CA ILE A 4 1.95 -0.90 -3.01
C ILE A 4 2.21 0.42 -2.31
N ASP A 5 2.28 1.49 -3.11
CA ASP A 5 2.39 2.86 -2.62
C ASP A 5 0.98 3.40 -2.41
N VAL A 6 0.64 3.69 -1.15
CA VAL A 6 -0.70 4.17 -0.81
C VAL A 6 -0.78 5.69 -0.68
N ARG A 7 0.26 6.39 -1.12
CA ARG A 7 0.30 7.85 -1.13
C ARG A 7 -0.56 8.41 -2.26
N THR A 8 -0.60 9.74 -2.36
CA THR A 8 -1.30 10.38 -3.47
C THR A 8 -0.58 10.14 -4.79
N LYS A 9 -1.27 10.36 -5.89
CA LYS A 9 -0.71 10.25 -7.24
C LYS A 9 0.48 11.20 -7.40
N MET A 10 0.37 12.42 -6.87
CA MET A 10 1.45 13.39 -6.95
C MET A 10 2.70 12.90 -6.24
N GLU A 11 2.55 12.36 -5.03
CA GLU A 11 3.68 11.80 -4.30
C GLU A 11 4.33 10.66 -5.07
N TYR A 12 3.51 9.76 -5.60
CA TYR A 12 3.98 8.62 -6.40
C TYR A 12 4.77 9.09 -7.62
N ASP A 13 4.26 10.10 -8.32
CA ASP A 13 4.91 10.62 -9.53
C ASP A 13 6.23 11.32 -9.24
N LEU A 14 6.39 11.90 -8.04
CA LEU A 14 7.63 12.55 -7.63
C LEU A 14 8.74 11.55 -7.29
N GLY A 15 8.41 10.29 -7.12
CA GLY A 15 9.39 9.25 -6.85
C GLY A 15 8.74 8.14 -6.03
N HIS A 16 8.97 6.90 -6.41
CA HIS A 16 8.43 5.74 -5.73
C HIS A 16 9.40 4.57 -5.84
N LYS A 17 9.17 3.54 -5.05
CA LYS A 17 9.96 2.31 -5.13
C LYS A 17 9.77 1.69 -6.51
N GLU A 18 10.87 1.28 -7.12
CA GLU A 18 10.82 0.60 -8.43
C GLU A 18 9.84 -0.57 -8.38
N ASP A 19 9.02 -0.67 -9.41
CA ASP A 19 7.99 -1.68 -9.59
C ASP A 19 6.82 -1.61 -8.60
N ALA A 20 6.77 -0.57 -7.74
CA ALA A 20 5.63 -0.41 -6.84
C ALA A 20 4.36 -0.05 -7.62
N ILE A 21 3.24 -0.65 -7.20
CA ILE A 21 1.93 -0.34 -7.73
C ILE A 21 1.39 0.85 -6.94
N HIS A 22 0.78 1.81 -7.63
CA HIS A 22 0.12 2.92 -6.95
C HIS A 22 -1.34 2.55 -6.66
N HIS A 23 -1.74 2.69 -5.40
CA HIS A 23 -3.13 2.50 -4.99
C HIS A 23 -3.41 3.42 -3.80
N ASP A 24 -3.92 4.63 -4.09
CA ASP A 24 -4.14 5.67 -3.10
C ASP A 24 -5.01 5.17 -1.96
N ILE A 25 -4.63 5.49 -0.72
CA ILE A 25 -5.40 5.09 0.46
C ILE A 25 -6.84 5.61 0.41
N MET A 26 -7.08 6.74 -0.25
CA MET A 26 -8.43 7.27 -0.39
C MET A 26 -9.32 6.30 -1.15
N ASP A 27 -8.79 5.62 -2.15
CA ASP A 27 -9.55 4.60 -2.88
C ASP A 27 -9.84 3.40 -1.98
N ILE A 28 -8.85 2.96 -1.20
CA ILE A 28 -9.02 1.85 -0.27
C ILE A 28 -10.11 2.19 0.75
N MET A 29 -10.10 3.42 1.26
CA MET A 29 -11.11 3.89 2.22
C MET A 29 -12.51 3.87 1.63
N GLN A 30 -12.64 4.00 0.33
CA GLN A 30 -13.94 3.95 -0.37
C GLN A 30 -14.31 2.53 -0.80
N GLY A 31 -13.52 1.53 -0.43
CA GLY A 31 -13.78 0.14 -0.77
C GLY A 31 -13.25 -0.28 -2.13
N ILE A 32 -12.50 0.58 -2.80
CA ILE A 32 -11.86 0.24 -4.08
C ILE A 32 -10.52 -0.42 -3.73
N LEU A 33 -10.51 -1.75 -3.75
CA LEU A 33 -9.38 -2.55 -3.30
C LEU A 33 -8.50 -3.00 -4.48
N PRO A 34 -7.22 -3.32 -4.22
CA PRO A 34 -6.36 -3.92 -5.25
C PRO A 34 -6.98 -5.20 -5.80
N THR A 35 -6.90 -5.38 -7.12
CA THR A 35 -7.48 -6.55 -7.80
C THR A 35 -6.45 -7.66 -7.94
N ILE A 36 -5.88 -8.08 -6.84
CA ILE A 36 -4.89 -9.15 -6.77
C ILE A 36 -5.39 -10.23 -5.81
N PRO A 37 -4.85 -11.45 -5.90
CA PRO A 37 -5.29 -12.53 -5.00
C PRO A 37 -5.11 -12.16 -3.54
N LYS A 38 -6.05 -12.58 -2.70
CA LYS A 38 -6.07 -12.25 -1.28
C LYS A 38 -4.88 -12.82 -0.49
N ASP A 39 -4.26 -13.86 -1.00
CA ASP A 39 -3.08 -14.48 -0.39
C ASP A 39 -1.76 -13.96 -0.95
N SER A 40 -1.80 -12.92 -1.77
CA SER A 40 -0.59 -12.28 -2.28
C SER A 40 0.24 -11.71 -1.13
N GLU A 41 1.56 -11.83 -1.23
CA GLU A 41 2.46 -11.23 -0.26
C GLU A 41 2.64 -9.75 -0.62
N ILE A 42 2.13 -8.87 0.25
CA ILE A 42 2.04 -7.44 0.00
C ILE A 42 2.80 -6.66 1.06
N THR A 43 3.58 -5.68 0.63
CA THR A 43 4.15 -4.66 1.52
C THR A 43 3.60 -3.31 1.09
N LEU A 44 2.90 -2.64 2.01
CA LEU A 44 2.39 -1.29 1.80
C LEU A 44 3.38 -0.28 2.34
N TYR A 45 3.46 0.89 1.71
CA TYR A 45 4.26 1.97 2.27
C TYR A 45 3.64 3.33 1.95
N CYS A 46 4.02 4.32 2.73
CA CYS A 46 3.63 5.71 2.49
C CYS A 46 4.82 6.61 2.81
N GLU A 47 4.60 7.82 3.31
CA GLU A 47 5.70 8.73 3.65
C GLU A 47 6.24 8.46 5.06
N SER A 48 5.36 8.16 6.02
CA SER A 48 5.73 8.00 7.44
C SER A 48 5.32 6.66 8.04
N GLY A 49 4.56 5.83 7.31
CA GLY A 49 4.02 4.58 7.81
C GLY A 49 2.61 4.68 8.39
N ASN A 50 2.07 5.89 8.57
CA ASN A 50 0.75 6.07 9.17
C ASN A 50 -0.38 5.71 8.20
N ARG A 51 -0.34 6.22 6.98
CA ARG A 51 -1.35 5.90 5.96
C ARG A 51 -1.27 4.41 5.59
N SER A 52 -0.07 3.86 5.50
CA SER A 52 0.10 2.44 5.18
C SER A 52 -0.40 1.54 6.30
N MET A 53 -0.31 1.96 7.56
CA MET A 53 -0.88 1.21 8.67
C MET A 53 -2.41 1.17 8.57
N MET A 54 -3.04 2.29 8.23
CA MET A 54 -4.49 2.33 8.02
C MET A 54 -4.90 1.42 6.86
N ALA A 55 -4.14 1.49 5.77
CA ALA A 55 -4.40 0.65 4.60
C ALA A 55 -4.27 -0.83 4.94
N LYS A 56 -3.25 -1.19 5.73
CA LYS A 56 -3.07 -2.57 6.17
C LYS A 56 -4.29 -3.06 6.94
N THR A 57 -4.78 -2.26 7.89
CA THR A 57 -5.96 -2.64 8.68
C THR A 57 -7.16 -2.90 7.76
N MET A 58 -7.35 -2.03 6.77
CA MET A 58 -8.47 -2.19 5.83
C MET A 58 -8.32 -3.43 4.97
N LEU A 59 -7.12 -3.70 4.47
CA LEU A 59 -6.89 -4.89 3.65
C LEU A 59 -7.01 -6.16 4.48
N ASP A 60 -6.49 -6.17 5.71
CA ASP A 60 -6.66 -7.30 6.61
C ASP A 60 -8.15 -7.61 6.82
N ASN A 61 -8.95 -6.57 7.06
CA ASN A 61 -10.39 -6.72 7.27
C ASN A 61 -11.11 -7.20 6.00
N ALA A 62 -10.56 -6.90 4.84
CA ALA A 62 -11.12 -7.31 3.56
C ALA A 62 -10.72 -8.73 3.14
N GLY A 63 -9.92 -9.42 3.97
CA GLY A 63 -9.55 -10.81 3.72
C GLY A 63 -8.18 -11.03 3.12
N PHE A 64 -7.38 -9.97 2.95
CA PHE A 64 -5.98 -10.13 2.54
C PHE A 64 -5.20 -10.70 3.73
N THR A 65 -4.43 -11.76 3.49
CA THR A 65 -3.86 -12.56 4.58
C THR A 65 -2.36 -12.34 4.83
N ARG A 66 -1.66 -11.67 3.92
CA ARG A 66 -0.20 -11.54 4.00
C ARG A 66 0.24 -10.10 3.73
N VAL A 67 -0.30 -9.15 4.52
CA VAL A 67 -0.03 -7.72 4.36
C VAL A 67 0.93 -7.23 5.43
N THR A 68 1.95 -6.52 5.03
CA THR A 68 2.95 -5.92 5.92
C THR A 68 2.97 -4.41 5.72
N ASN A 69 3.09 -3.66 6.82
CA ASN A 69 3.35 -2.22 6.74
C ASN A 69 4.86 -2.02 6.61
N GLY A 70 5.31 -1.55 5.46
CA GLY A 70 6.72 -1.32 5.19
C GLY A 70 7.25 0.00 5.70
N GLY A 71 6.38 0.89 6.17
CA GLY A 71 6.79 2.19 6.69
C GLY A 71 6.84 3.28 5.62
N SER A 72 7.98 3.93 5.50
CA SER A 72 8.17 5.02 4.53
C SER A 72 8.78 4.51 3.24
N LEU A 73 8.79 5.37 2.22
CA LEU A 73 9.51 5.09 0.97
C LEU A 73 10.99 4.78 1.26
N MET A 74 11.59 5.52 2.19
CA MET A 74 12.99 5.30 2.58
C MET A 74 13.19 3.90 3.16
N ASP A 75 12.23 3.40 3.92
CA ASP A 75 12.33 2.10 4.58
C ASP A 75 12.30 0.94 3.58
N VAL A 76 11.57 1.09 2.48
CA VAL A 76 11.41 0.01 1.48
C VAL A 76 12.36 0.15 0.30
N SER A 77 13.04 1.26 0.18
CA SER A 77 13.96 1.54 -0.94
C SER A 77 15.29 0.83 -0.80
#